data_20b3bfebf471f79db14ec764b6950ab4
#
_entry.id   20b3bfebf471f79db14ec764b6950ab4
#
_cell.length_a   1.000
_cell.length_b   1.000
_cell.length_c   1.000
_cell.angle_alpha   90.00
_cell.angle_beta   90.00
_cell.angle_gamma   90.00
#
_symmetry.space_group_name_H-M   'P 1'
#
loop_
_entity.id
_entity.type
_entity.pdbx_description
1 polymer ?
#
loop_
_entity_poly.entity_id
_entity_poly.type
_entity_poly.pdbx_seq_one_letter_code
_entity_poly.pdbx_strand_id
1 'polypeptide(L)'
;MAAAPTPQLAAQTGDDRGAIQELLDEHAAAYLEGQEGPFLEGLSTDSPAFRARRRDFLAWSRTVPFASYELEADWERAGNLARPPDRARYRGAEDVVIALVEERYRIEGFDERAAVEEYYLTFVKRSGVWRIADDSDLEELGLFSVRHLWDFGPVELQEGDHFSLMRHPCGVEGLTCVELPANLLATAEQALAQVDRGWSVPWRHRVLIYVPASADELARMIQATFPLDNFVAFAYSTYEAGDGYDLTGYRIMLNWEQIQGRDDAYLRSVLAHELLHIATRPVTGPFVPTFVEEGLAEHVAQAENSARLSFLEDEVAAGRFDGELPRDFEFLTGDGTDIYRSYQEGLAAADFFAERFGERRLARFYLRLGRVEFAPGTSAYHVGRALERTVGSNYDNFERAWADSIVD
;
A
#
# COMPACT_ATOMS: atom_id res chain seq x y z
N MET A 1 5.39 22.05 48.46
CA MET A 1 5.27 22.17 46.99
C MET A 1 3.99 21.48 46.58
N ALA A 2 2.94 22.22 46.24
CA ALA A 2 1.70 21.67 45.78
C ALA A 2 1.85 21.27 44.31
N ALA A 3 1.54 20.01 43.99
CA ALA A 3 1.51 19.54 42.61
C ALA A 3 0.49 20.35 41.81
N ALA A 4 0.90 20.87 40.64
CA ALA A 4 0.02 21.53 39.71
C ALA A 4 -1.06 20.53 39.24
N PRO A 5 -2.33 20.91 39.14
CA PRO A 5 -3.37 20.02 38.68
C PRO A 5 -3.08 19.61 37.23
N THR A 6 -3.04 18.31 36.99
CA THR A 6 -3.05 17.73 35.66
C THR A 6 -4.28 18.27 34.90
N PRO A 7 -4.12 18.86 33.71
CA PRO A 7 -5.26 19.34 32.96
C PRO A 7 -6.13 18.14 32.59
N GLN A 8 -7.31 18.02 33.19
CA GLN A 8 -8.36 17.15 32.72
C GLN A 8 -8.70 17.52 31.28
N LEU A 9 -8.54 16.55 30.36
CA LEU A 9 -9.15 16.66 29.03
C LEU A 9 -10.64 16.93 29.26
N ALA A 10 -11.13 18.08 28.83
CA ALA A 10 -12.56 18.32 28.76
C ALA A 10 -13.13 17.28 27.79
N ALA A 11 -13.90 16.34 28.32
CA ALA A 11 -14.65 15.40 27.50
C ALA A 11 -15.54 16.25 26.59
N GLN A 12 -15.37 16.13 25.27
CA GLN A 12 -16.24 16.79 24.32
C GLN A 12 -17.68 16.43 24.59
N THR A 13 -18.55 17.40 24.56
CA THR A 13 -19.98 17.18 24.70
C THR A 13 -20.48 16.42 23.46
N GLY A 14 -21.52 15.60 23.59
CA GLY A 14 -22.14 14.92 22.45
C GLY A 14 -22.60 15.89 21.36
N ASP A 15 -22.84 17.14 21.70
CA ASP A 15 -23.20 18.24 20.80
C ASP A 15 -22.03 18.68 19.88
N ASP A 16 -20.81 18.76 20.41
CA ASP A 16 -19.62 19.10 19.61
C ASP A 16 -19.24 17.98 18.63
N ARG A 17 -19.38 16.72 19.04
CA ARG A 17 -19.13 15.57 18.14
C ARG A 17 -20.12 15.54 16.98
N GLY A 18 -21.40 15.78 17.26
CA GLY A 18 -22.42 15.89 16.22
C GLY A 18 -22.15 17.02 15.24
N ALA A 19 -21.77 18.22 15.75
CA ALA A 19 -21.44 19.36 14.92
C ALA A 19 -20.19 19.16 14.04
N ILE A 20 -19.20 18.39 14.53
CA ILE A 20 -18.04 18.03 13.72
C ILE A 20 -18.44 17.02 12.63
N GLN A 21 -19.28 16.03 12.94
CA GLN A 21 -19.75 15.09 11.94
C GLN A 21 -20.60 15.78 10.86
N GLU A 22 -21.49 16.68 11.23
CA GLU A 22 -22.27 17.48 10.27
C GLU A 22 -21.35 18.30 9.34
N LEU A 23 -20.29 18.93 9.88
CA LEU A 23 -19.27 19.61 9.09
C LEU A 23 -18.57 18.67 8.11
N LEU A 24 -18.22 17.44 8.54
CA LEU A 24 -17.57 16.43 7.68
C LEU A 24 -18.51 15.98 6.55
N ASP A 25 -19.79 15.75 6.87
CA ASP A 25 -20.80 15.34 5.89
C ASP A 25 -21.00 16.42 4.82
N GLU A 26 -21.15 17.70 5.23
CA GLU A 26 -21.25 18.82 4.32
C GLU A 26 -19.99 19.02 3.46
N HIS A 27 -18.81 18.84 4.07
CA HIS A 27 -17.52 18.97 3.38
C HIS A 27 -17.33 17.87 2.33
N ALA A 28 -17.66 16.62 2.68
CA ALA A 28 -17.60 15.47 1.78
C ALA A 28 -18.61 15.60 0.61
N ALA A 29 -19.84 16.04 0.89
CA ALA A 29 -20.83 16.30 -0.15
C ALA A 29 -20.37 17.41 -1.11
N ALA A 30 -19.87 18.53 -0.58
CA ALA A 30 -19.33 19.61 -1.39
C ALA A 30 -18.13 19.18 -2.26
N TYR A 31 -17.29 18.29 -1.73
CA TYR A 31 -16.18 17.68 -2.47
C TYR A 31 -16.69 16.85 -3.64
N LEU A 32 -17.57 15.89 -3.39
CA LEU A 32 -18.11 14.98 -4.40
C LEU A 32 -18.85 15.73 -5.52
N GLU A 33 -19.61 16.79 -5.14
CA GLU A 33 -20.33 17.63 -6.09
C GLU A 33 -19.43 18.68 -6.76
N GLY A 34 -18.19 18.84 -6.31
CA GLY A 34 -17.24 19.80 -6.84
C GLY A 34 -17.60 21.27 -6.56
N GLN A 35 -18.28 21.52 -5.44
CA GLN A 35 -18.73 22.84 -5.01
C GLN A 35 -17.65 23.57 -4.22
N GLU A 36 -16.84 24.40 -4.89
CA GLU A 36 -15.70 25.08 -4.26
C GLU A 36 -16.10 25.97 -3.08
N GLY A 37 -17.18 26.75 -3.20
CA GLY A 37 -17.65 27.66 -2.15
C GLY A 37 -17.92 26.92 -0.83
N PRO A 38 -18.93 26.01 -0.80
CA PRO A 38 -19.24 25.20 0.39
C PRO A 38 -18.04 24.39 0.89
N PHE A 39 -17.25 23.78 0.01
CA PHE A 39 -16.04 23.05 0.39
C PHE A 39 -15.06 23.93 1.17
N LEU A 40 -14.78 25.14 0.68
CA LEU A 40 -13.88 26.07 1.35
C LEU A 40 -14.49 26.70 2.63
N GLU A 41 -15.82 26.82 2.73
CA GLU A 41 -16.47 27.30 3.95
C GLU A 41 -16.25 26.36 5.14
N GLY A 42 -16.12 25.05 4.92
CA GLY A 42 -15.77 24.06 5.92
C GLY A 42 -14.34 24.20 6.47
N LEU A 43 -13.46 24.94 5.80
CA LEU A 43 -12.04 25.07 6.16
C LEU A 43 -11.77 26.33 6.98
N SER A 44 -10.93 26.20 8.00
CA SER A 44 -10.49 27.33 8.84
C SER A 44 -9.61 28.31 8.07
N THR A 45 -9.70 29.57 8.43
CA THR A 45 -8.78 30.61 7.96
C THR A 45 -7.48 30.70 8.78
N ASP A 46 -7.37 29.96 9.88
CA ASP A 46 -6.18 29.91 10.73
C ASP A 46 -4.97 29.27 10.03
N SER A 47 -5.23 28.43 9.02
CA SER A 47 -4.22 27.70 8.27
C SER A 47 -4.32 28.00 6.76
N PRO A 48 -3.84 29.18 6.30
CA PRO A 48 -3.97 29.56 4.89
C PRO A 48 -3.32 28.56 3.92
N ALA A 49 -2.17 27.99 4.31
CA ALA A 49 -1.47 27.00 3.50
C ALA A 49 -2.29 25.70 3.35
N PHE A 50 -2.86 25.19 4.43
CA PHE A 50 -3.77 24.03 4.38
C PHE A 50 -4.99 24.33 3.49
N ARG A 51 -5.62 25.48 3.69
CA ARG A 51 -6.77 25.90 2.88
C ARG A 51 -6.44 25.99 1.38
N ALA A 52 -5.23 26.46 1.02
CA ALA A 52 -4.76 26.49 -0.35
C ALA A 52 -4.58 25.07 -0.91
N ARG A 53 -3.88 24.19 -0.18
CA ARG A 53 -3.73 22.77 -0.57
C ARG A 53 -5.07 22.08 -0.81
N ARG A 54 -6.05 22.30 0.08
CA ARG A 54 -7.39 21.68 -0.07
C ARG A 54 -8.19 22.25 -1.24
N ARG A 55 -7.98 23.51 -1.61
CA ARG A 55 -8.55 24.07 -2.85
C ARG A 55 -7.94 23.37 -4.08
N ASP A 56 -6.63 23.21 -4.09
CA ASP A 56 -5.91 22.55 -5.17
C ASP A 56 -6.32 21.07 -5.26
N PHE A 57 -6.41 20.38 -4.13
CA PHE A 57 -6.94 19.01 -4.02
C PHE A 57 -8.32 18.88 -4.67
N LEU A 58 -9.27 19.78 -4.35
CA LEU A 58 -10.58 19.77 -4.97
C LEU A 58 -10.52 19.94 -6.50
N ALA A 59 -9.62 20.77 -7.00
CA ALA A 59 -9.45 21.00 -8.42
C ALA A 59 -8.76 19.81 -9.13
N TRP A 60 -7.75 19.23 -8.51
CA TRP A 60 -6.92 18.17 -9.07
C TRP A 60 -7.60 16.80 -9.09
N SER A 61 -8.42 16.51 -8.09
CA SER A 61 -9.14 15.24 -7.98
C SER A 61 -10.38 15.13 -8.87
N ARG A 62 -10.76 16.19 -9.59
CA ARG A 62 -11.98 16.21 -10.42
C ARG A 62 -12.01 15.18 -11.55
N THR A 63 -10.85 14.71 -11.98
CA THR A 63 -10.73 13.66 -13.00
C THR A 63 -10.81 12.25 -12.41
N VAL A 64 -10.77 12.11 -11.09
CA VAL A 64 -10.94 10.82 -10.41
C VAL A 64 -12.43 10.47 -10.40
N PRO A 65 -12.82 9.31 -10.96
CA PRO A 65 -14.22 8.93 -11.06
C PRO A 65 -14.73 8.37 -9.72
N PHE A 66 -14.98 9.26 -8.74
CA PHE A 66 -15.55 8.85 -7.46
C PHE A 66 -17.02 8.45 -7.63
N ALA A 67 -17.34 7.22 -7.23
CA ALA A 67 -18.72 6.75 -7.11
C ALA A 67 -19.32 7.07 -5.72
N SER A 68 -18.48 7.22 -4.69
CA SER A 68 -18.84 7.71 -3.36
C SER A 68 -17.62 8.32 -2.68
N TYR A 69 -17.87 9.27 -1.76
CA TYR A 69 -16.87 9.89 -0.89
C TYR A 69 -17.54 10.35 0.40
N GLU A 70 -17.06 9.88 1.53
CA GLU A 70 -17.61 10.14 2.85
C GLU A 70 -16.48 10.34 3.85
N LEU A 71 -16.72 11.11 4.91
CA LEU A 71 -15.79 11.33 6.00
C LEU A 71 -16.49 11.03 7.32
N GLU A 72 -15.93 10.13 8.13
CA GLU A 72 -16.52 9.72 9.41
C GLU A 72 -15.51 9.85 10.55
N ALA A 73 -15.86 10.60 11.59
CA ALA A 73 -14.99 10.75 12.77
C ALA A 73 -15.08 9.52 13.67
N ASP A 74 -13.97 8.82 13.85
CA ASP A 74 -13.84 7.71 14.80
C ASP A 74 -13.52 8.23 16.21
N TRP A 75 -14.53 8.50 16.98
CA TRP A 75 -14.38 8.98 18.34
C TRP A 75 -13.91 7.93 19.34
N GLU A 76 -14.01 6.67 19.04
CA GLU A 76 -13.53 5.59 19.92
C GLU A 76 -12.01 5.53 19.89
N ARG A 77 -11.41 5.54 18.69
CA ARG A 77 -9.96 5.58 18.52
C ARG A 77 -9.38 6.97 18.77
N ALA A 78 -10.09 8.02 18.42
CA ALA A 78 -9.68 9.41 18.63
C ALA A 78 -9.56 9.81 20.10
N GLY A 79 -10.21 9.12 21.04
CA GLY A 79 -10.23 9.46 22.46
C GLY A 79 -8.86 9.58 23.14
N ASN A 80 -7.80 9.10 22.51
CA ASN A 80 -6.43 9.16 22.99
C ASN A 80 -5.53 10.14 22.20
N LEU A 81 -6.07 10.82 21.19
CA LEU A 81 -5.29 11.78 20.42
C LEU A 81 -5.03 13.04 21.22
N ALA A 82 -3.76 13.41 21.29
CA ALA A 82 -3.33 14.61 21.99
C ALA A 82 -3.84 15.87 21.26
N ARG A 83 -3.96 16.96 22.01
CA ARG A 83 -4.18 18.27 21.40
C ARG A 83 -2.98 18.66 20.53
N PRO A 84 -3.17 19.48 19.46
CA PRO A 84 -2.10 19.87 18.58
C PRO A 84 -0.84 20.30 19.34
N PRO A 85 0.35 19.87 18.91
CA PRO A 85 1.62 20.25 19.56
C PRO A 85 1.81 21.77 19.60
N ASP A 86 1.46 22.49 18.54
CA ASP A 86 1.55 23.96 18.44
C ASP A 86 0.21 24.65 18.61
N ARG A 87 -0.21 24.83 19.86
CA ARG A 87 -1.40 25.62 20.19
C ARG A 87 -1.28 27.11 19.86
N ALA A 88 -0.07 27.64 19.68
CA ALA A 88 0.10 29.06 19.35
C ALA A 88 -0.50 29.39 17.98
N ARG A 89 -0.51 28.43 17.07
CA ARG A 89 -1.14 28.52 15.74
C ARG A 89 -2.65 28.78 15.83
N TYR A 90 -3.31 28.21 16.83
CA TYR A 90 -4.78 28.32 17.06
C TYR A 90 -5.15 29.26 18.18
N ARG A 91 -4.29 30.25 18.46
CA ARG A 91 -4.53 31.22 19.57
C ARG A 91 -5.85 31.92 19.40
N GLY A 92 -6.61 31.96 20.48
CA GLY A 92 -7.94 32.62 20.54
C GLY A 92 -9.07 31.75 20.00
N ALA A 93 -8.84 30.50 19.66
CA ALA A 93 -9.90 29.52 19.43
C ALA A 93 -10.62 29.23 20.78
N GLU A 94 -11.92 28.98 20.70
CA GLU A 94 -12.74 28.53 21.85
C GLU A 94 -12.36 27.10 22.22
N ASP A 95 -12.18 26.24 21.19
CA ASP A 95 -11.66 24.90 21.37
C ASP A 95 -10.87 24.43 20.15
N VAL A 96 -9.99 23.41 20.35
CA VAL A 96 -9.18 22.77 19.30
C VAL A 96 -9.12 21.28 19.59
N VAL A 97 -9.48 20.48 18.59
CA VAL A 97 -9.54 19.02 18.68
C VAL A 97 -8.85 18.39 17.49
N ILE A 98 -8.13 17.29 17.72
CA ILE A 98 -7.75 16.39 16.65
C ILE A 98 -8.62 15.13 16.74
N ALA A 99 -9.19 14.72 15.62
CA ALA A 99 -9.88 13.46 15.49
C ALA A 99 -9.25 12.60 14.42
N LEU A 100 -9.27 11.27 14.63
CA LEU A 100 -9.10 10.31 13.57
C LEU A 100 -10.38 10.33 12.73
N VAL A 101 -10.23 10.55 11.43
CA VAL A 101 -11.33 10.60 10.48
C VAL A 101 -11.09 9.52 9.42
N GLU A 102 -12.03 8.64 9.26
CA GLU A 102 -12.04 7.66 8.18
C GLU A 102 -12.54 8.34 6.90
N GLU A 103 -11.69 8.35 5.87
CA GLU A 103 -12.07 8.67 4.51
C GLU A 103 -12.57 7.40 3.84
N ARG A 104 -13.83 7.40 3.44
CA ARG A 104 -14.49 6.29 2.77
C ARG A 104 -14.77 6.68 1.33
N TYR A 105 -14.07 6.08 0.38
CA TYR A 105 -14.23 6.41 -1.03
C TYR A 105 -14.32 5.17 -1.90
N ARG A 106 -14.93 5.32 -3.06
CA ARG A 106 -15.00 4.27 -4.08
C ARG A 106 -14.71 4.86 -5.45
N ILE A 107 -13.68 4.34 -6.12
CA ILE A 107 -13.36 4.69 -7.51
C ILE A 107 -14.20 3.79 -8.42
N GLU A 108 -15.02 4.38 -9.27
CA GLU A 108 -15.93 3.67 -10.18
C GLU A 108 -15.14 2.73 -11.11
N GLY A 109 -15.65 1.51 -11.24
CA GLY A 109 -15.02 0.47 -12.06
C GLY A 109 -13.84 -0.25 -11.44
N PHE A 110 -13.25 0.25 -10.33
CA PHE A 110 -12.09 -0.36 -9.66
C PHE A 110 -12.43 -0.92 -8.29
N ASP A 111 -13.15 -0.20 -7.47
CA ASP A 111 -13.49 -0.61 -6.12
C ASP A 111 -14.85 -1.29 -6.09
N GLU A 112 -14.93 -2.47 -5.46
CA GLU A 112 -16.20 -3.18 -5.27
C GLU A 112 -17.02 -2.55 -4.15
N ARG A 113 -16.34 -2.12 -3.10
CA ARG A 113 -16.87 -1.45 -1.92
C ARG A 113 -16.02 -0.23 -1.60
N ALA A 114 -16.45 0.61 -0.68
CA ALA A 114 -15.65 1.76 -0.26
C ALA A 114 -14.34 1.31 0.39
N ALA A 115 -13.24 1.86 -0.09
CA ALA A 115 -11.96 1.82 0.59
C ALA A 115 -12.00 2.75 1.80
N VAL A 116 -11.27 2.40 2.86
CA VAL A 116 -11.17 3.23 4.07
C VAL A 116 -9.72 3.57 4.32
N GLU A 117 -9.47 4.86 4.44
CA GLU A 117 -8.17 5.44 4.75
C GLU A 117 -8.28 6.39 5.93
N GLU A 118 -7.17 6.74 6.56
CA GLU A 118 -7.16 7.49 7.82
C GLU A 118 -6.57 8.89 7.67
N TYR A 119 -7.32 9.89 8.14
CA TYR A 119 -6.85 11.25 8.34
C TYR A 119 -6.79 11.62 9.83
N TYR A 120 -5.79 12.36 10.23
CA TYR A 120 -5.72 13.03 11.53
C TYR A 120 -6.08 14.50 11.33
N LEU A 121 -7.37 14.81 11.42
CA LEU A 121 -7.87 16.17 11.18
C LEU A 121 -7.92 17.01 12.44
N THR A 122 -7.34 18.21 12.37
CA THR A 122 -7.48 19.23 13.39
C THR A 122 -8.72 20.08 13.13
N PHE A 123 -9.58 20.19 14.13
CA PHE A 123 -10.76 21.03 14.12
C PHE A 123 -10.59 22.21 15.08
N VAL A 124 -11.04 23.38 14.66
CA VAL A 124 -10.99 24.63 15.46
C VAL A 124 -12.37 25.22 15.59
N LYS A 125 -12.75 25.53 16.82
CA LYS A 125 -14.03 26.23 17.12
C LYS A 125 -13.82 27.73 17.30
N ARG A 126 -14.55 28.51 16.52
CA ARG A 126 -14.58 29.99 16.64
C ARG A 126 -16.01 30.51 16.50
N SER A 127 -16.41 31.40 17.41
CA SER A 127 -17.77 31.95 17.45
C SER A 127 -18.83 30.83 17.40
N GLY A 128 -18.58 29.74 18.13
CA GLY A 128 -19.48 28.61 18.21
C GLY A 128 -19.45 27.66 16.99
N VAL A 129 -18.65 27.94 15.95
CA VAL A 129 -18.63 27.16 14.68
C VAL A 129 -17.32 26.40 14.55
N TRP A 130 -17.43 25.11 14.25
CA TRP A 130 -16.30 24.27 13.94
C TRP A 130 -15.82 24.41 12.48
N ARG A 131 -14.52 24.27 12.24
CA ARG A 131 -13.88 24.27 10.92
C ARG A 131 -12.71 23.29 10.92
N ILE A 132 -12.44 22.64 9.79
CA ILE A 132 -11.24 21.83 9.56
C ILE A 132 -10.05 22.79 9.39
N ALA A 133 -9.00 22.59 10.16
CA ALA A 133 -7.87 23.51 10.20
C ALA A 133 -6.56 22.94 9.66
N ASP A 134 -6.30 21.66 9.85
CA ASP A 134 -5.08 21.00 9.36
C ASP A 134 -5.23 19.47 9.30
N ASP A 135 -4.30 18.82 8.59
CA ASP A 135 -4.21 17.37 8.45
C ASP A 135 -2.78 16.84 8.72
N SER A 136 -1.91 17.69 9.29
CA SER A 136 -0.48 17.40 9.49
C SER A 136 0.04 17.69 10.90
N ASP A 137 -0.81 18.14 11.82
CA ASP A 137 -0.39 18.51 13.18
C ASP A 137 0.19 17.37 14.02
N LEU A 138 0.03 16.10 13.59
CA LEU A 138 0.57 14.93 14.28
C LEU A 138 1.76 14.27 13.55
N GLU A 139 2.20 14.80 12.41
CA GLU A 139 3.30 14.20 11.63
C GLU A 139 4.62 14.14 12.44
N GLU A 140 4.92 15.14 13.27
CA GLU A 140 6.08 15.12 14.17
C GLU A 140 6.04 13.98 15.21
N LEU A 141 4.87 13.41 15.47
CA LEU A 141 4.66 12.25 16.34
C LEU A 141 4.65 10.94 15.58
N GLY A 142 4.88 10.95 14.26
CA GLY A 142 4.86 9.78 13.40
C GLY A 142 3.45 9.30 13.02
N LEU A 143 2.44 10.17 13.20
CA LEU A 143 1.05 9.91 12.78
C LEU A 143 0.77 10.72 11.51
N PHE A 144 0.71 10.02 10.39
CA PHE A 144 0.55 10.62 9.07
C PHE A 144 -0.87 10.40 8.56
N SER A 145 -1.49 11.46 8.05
CA SER A 145 -2.72 11.35 7.27
C SER A 145 -2.42 10.73 5.91
N VAL A 146 -3.36 9.97 5.36
CA VAL A 146 -3.24 9.43 4.00
C VAL A 146 -2.95 10.54 2.99
N ARG A 147 -2.21 10.19 1.94
CA ARG A 147 -1.96 11.05 0.78
C ARG A 147 -2.21 10.25 -0.49
N HIS A 148 -3.03 10.80 -1.34
CA HIS A 148 -3.34 10.22 -2.65
C HIS A 148 -2.55 10.94 -3.74
N LEU A 149 -2.47 10.35 -4.92
CA LEU A 149 -1.80 10.95 -6.06
C LEU A 149 -2.32 12.37 -6.36
N TRP A 150 -3.62 12.60 -6.22
CA TRP A 150 -4.26 13.90 -6.42
C TRP A 150 -4.09 14.91 -5.27
N ASP A 151 -3.37 14.57 -4.20
CA ASP A 151 -2.89 15.54 -3.21
C ASP A 151 -1.64 16.30 -3.67
N PHE A 152 -0.92 15.76 -4.67
CA PHE A 152 0.34 16.30 -5.15
C PHE A 152 0.20 17.10 -6.45
N GLY A 153 -0.85 16.85 -7.22
CA GLY A 153 -1.08 17.53 -8.49
C GLY A 153 -2.33 17.04 -9.22
N PRO A 154 -2.69 17.70 -10.32
CA PRO A 154 -3.75 17.22 -11.19
C PRO A 154 -3.41 15.84 -11.71
N VAL A 155 -4.42 14.99 -11.89
CA VAL A 155 -4.24 13.63 -12.40
C VAL A 155 -5.00 13.43 -13.70
N GLU A 156 -4.48 12.54 -14.54
CA GLU A 156 -5.17 12.04 -15.72
C GLU A 156 -5.33 10.52 -15.62
N LEU A 157 -6.43 10.00 -16.13
CA LEU A 157 -6.75 8.58 -16.17
C LEU A 157 -6.73 8.09 -17.61
N GLN A 158 -5.90 7.10 -17.90
CA GLN A 158 -5.90 6.37 -19.15
C GLN A 158 -6.55 5.00 -18.93
N GLU A 159 -7.67 4.74 -19.56
CA GLU A 159 -8.43 3.50 -19.41
C GLU A 159 -7.93 2.40 -20.35
N GLY A 160 -7.93 1.14 -19.85
CA GLY A 160 -7.68 -0.09 -20.59
C GLY A 160 -8.67 -1.19 -20.18
N ASP A 161 -8.46 -2.41 -20.70
CA ASP A 161 -9.41 -3.52 -20.49
C ASP A 161 -9.46 -3.98 -19.02
N HIS A 162 -8.34 -4.42 -18.46
CA HIS A 162 -8.23 -4.86 -17.07
C HIS A 162 -7.50 -3.82 -16.19
N PHE A 163 -6.76 -2.91 -16.82
CA PHE A 163 -5.96 -1.90 -16.16
C PHE A 163 -6.42 -0.51 -16.51
N SER A 164 -6.23 0.43 -15.59
CA SER A 164 -6.17 1.83 -15.92
C SER A 164 -4.94 2.46 -15.26
N LEU A 165 -4.41 3.47 -15.92
CA LEU A 165 -3.22 4.19 -15.50
C LEU A 165 -3.60 5.57 -15.01
N MET A 166 -3.21 5.92 -13.80
CA MET A 166 -3.38 7.25 -13.23
C MET A 166 -2.01 7.88 -12.99
N ARG A 167 -1.80 9.08 -13.52
CA ARG A 167 -0.56 9.84 -13.42
C ARG A 167 -0.81 11.34 -13.47
N HIS A 168 0.22 12.11 -13.23
CA HIS A 168 0.17 13.54 -13.51
C HIS A 168 0.33 13.84 -15.02
N PRO A 169 -0.46 14.76 -15.59
CA PRO A 169 -0.27 15.21 -16.96
C PRO A 169 1.05 15.98 -17.08
N CYS A 170 1.70 15.85 -18.25
CA CYS A 170 2.90 16.63 -18.55
C CYS A 170 2.60 18.12 -18.75
N GLY A 171 3.57 18.98 -18.40
CA GLY A 171 3.47 20.43 -18.57
C GLY A 171 2.78 21.17 -17.41
N VAL A 172 2.55 20.49 -16.30
CA VAL A 172 2.09 21.11 -15.04
C VAL A 172 3.28 21.77 -14.35
N GLU A 173 3.16 23.04 -14.01
CA GLU A 173 4.22 23.79 -13.31
C GLU A 173 4.51 23.15 -11.93
N GLY A 174 5.77 22.90 -11.65
CA GLY A 174 6.22 22.32 -10.38
C GLY A 174 6.17 20.80 -10.31
N LEU A 175 5.64 20.10 -11.33
CA LEU A 175 5.66 18.65 -11.41
C LEU A 175 6.61 18.13 -12.48
N THR A 176 7.30 17.04 -12.15
CA THR A 176 8.14 16.34 -13.13
C THR A 176 7.23 15.59 -14.11
N CYS A 177 7.46 15.80 -15.41
CA CYS A 177 6.80 14.99 -16.43
C CYS A 177 7.43 13.59 -16.45
N VAL A 178 6.63 12.58 -16.14
CA VAL A 178 7.04 11.18 -16.25
C VAL A 178 6.70 10.68 -17.67
N GLU A 179 7.74 10.45 -18.48
CA GLU A 179 7.56 9.89 -19.81
C GLU A 179 7.37 8.37 -19.72
N LEU A 180 6.18 7.89 -20.07
CA LEU A 180 5.82 6.48 -20.05
C LEU A 180 5.82 5.89 -21.45
N PRO A 181 6.18 4.60 -21.63
CA PRO A 181 6.03 3.92 -22.90
C PRO A 181 4.54 3.83 -23.29
N ALA A 182 4.25 4.10 -24.55
CA ALA A 182 2.87 4.09 -25.07
C ALA A 182 2.19 2.71 -24.94
N ASN A 183 2.98 1.64 -24.79
CA ASN A 183 2.52 0.26 -24.64
C ASN A 183 2.42 -0.22 -23.18
N LEU A 184 2.55 0.65 -22.18
CA LEU A 184 2.54 0.25 -20.75
C LEU A 184 1.32 -0.60 -20.40
N LEU A 185 0.11 -0.18 -20.78
CA LEU A 185 -1.12 -0.95 -20.51
C LEU A 185 -1.12 -2.29 -21.26
N ALA A 186 -0.61 -2.32 -22.50
CA ALA A 186 -0.47 -3.59 -23.24
C ALA A 186 0.56 -4.53 -22.58
N THR A 187 1.61 -3.99 -22.01
CA THR A 187 2.58 -4.75 -21.21
C THR A 187 1.95 -5.30 -19.93
N ALA A 188 1.08 -4.53 -19.27
CA ALA A 188 0.32 -5.00 -18.12
C ALA A 188 -0.65 -6.16 -18.47
N GLU A 189 -1.31 -6.11 -19.63
CA GLU A 189 -2.14 -7.23 -20.12
C GLU A 189 -1.29 -8.49 -20.39
N GLN A 190 -0.06 -8.35 -20.88
CA GLN A 190 0.85 -9.50 -21.05
C GLN A 190 1.29 -10.08 -19.70
N ALA A 191 1.56 -9.21 -18.72
CA ALA A 191 1.86 -9.61 -17.35
C ALA A 191 0.69 -10.35 -16.70
N LEU A 192 -0.54 -9.86 -16.88
CA LEU A 192 -1.75 -10.56 -16.43
C LEU A 192 -1.85 -11.97 -17.00
N ALA A 193 -1.67 -12.11 -18.32
CA ALA A 193 -1.67 -13.43 -18.96
C ALA A 193 -0.57 -14.35 -18.44
N GLN A 194 0.56 -13.82 -18.01
CA GLN A 194 1.64 -14.57 -17.37
C GLN A 194 1.23 -15.05 -15.98
N VAL A 195 0.65 -14.18 -15.16
CA VAL A 195 0.12 -14.53 -13.83
C VAL A 195 -0.97 -15.59 -13.92
N ASP A 196 -1.90 -15.48 -14.85
CA ASP A 196 -2.98 -16.47 -15.03
C ASP A 196 -2.47 -17.87 -15.45
N ARG A 197 -1.29 -17.93 -16.08
CA ARG A 197 -0.63 -19.24 -16.35
C ARG A 197 0.00 -19.84 -15.09
N GLY A 198 0.58 -19.00 -14.21
CA GLY A 198 1.28 -19.43 -13.00
C GLY A 198 0.37 -19.60 -11.78
N TRP A 199 -0.74 -18.88 -11.73
CA TRP A 199 -1.67 -18.86 -10.60
C TRP A 199 -3.10 -19.19 -11.04
N SER A 200 -3.59 -20.37 -10.64
CA SER A 200 -4.89 -20.91 -11.08
C SER A 200 -6.08 -20.58 -10.15
N VAL A 201 -5.85 -19.84 -9.07
CA VAL A 201 -6.92 -19.43 -8.15
C VAL A 201 -7.61 -18.20 -8.71
N PRO A 202 -8.95 -18.19 -8.83
CA PRO A 202 -9.66 -17.02 -9.37
C PRO A 202 -9.42 -15.78 -8.50
N TRP A 203 -9.18 -14.66 -9.16
CA TRP A 203 -9.05 -13.33 -8.57
C TRP A 203 -9.65 -12.28 -9.52
N ARG A 204 -9.80 -11.04 -9.04
CA ARG A 204 -10.42 -9.97 -9.82
C ARG A 204 -9.38 -9.27 -10.70
N HIS A 205 -9.54 -9.37 -12.00
CA HIS A 205 -8.67 -8.74 -12.99
C HIS A 205 -9.07 -7.27 -13.22
N ARG A 206 -8.99 -6.43 -12.18
CA ARG A 206 -9.24 -5.00 -12.30
C ARG A 206 -8.29 -4.24 -11.38
N VAL A 207 -7.30 -3.59 -11.96
CA VAL A 207 -6.19 -2.98 -11.24
C VAL A 207 -5.96 -1.55 -11.71
N LEU A 208 -5.78 -0.62 -10.77
CA LEU A 208 -5.40 0.75 -11.04
C LEU A 208 -3.90 0.92 -10.82
N ILE A 209 -3.19 1.34 -11.86
CA ILE A 209 -1.74 1.59 -11.81
C ILE A 209 -1.52 3.08 -11.56
N TYR A 210 -0.84 3.41 -10.46
CA TYR A 210 -0.39 4.76 -10.15
C TYR A 210 1.05 4.96 -10.57
N VAL A 211 1.34 6.10 -11.21
CA VAL A 211 2.71 6.52 -11.50
C VAL A 211 2.94 7.91 -10.91
N PRO A 212 3.46 7.97 -9.68
CA PRO A 212 3.86 9.22 -9.04
C PRO A 212 4.95 9.97 -9.83
N ALA A 213 5.04 11.29 -9.64
CA ALA A 213 6.02 12.11 -10.34
C ALA A 213 7.45 11.91 -9.82
N SER A 214 7.61 11.36 -8.62
CA SER A 214 8.91 11.10 -7.98
C SER A 214 8.83 10.01 -6.91
N ALA A 215 10.01 9.49 -6.51
CA ALA A 215 10.14 8.58 -5.38
C ALA A 215 9.70 9.23 -4.05
N ASP A 216 9.91 10.54 -3.87
CA ASP A 216 9.45 11.27 -2.67
C ASP A 216 7.92 11.31 -2.59
N GLU A 217 7.25 11.50 -3.72
CA GLU A 217 5.79 11.47 -3.80
C GLU A 217 5.27 10.07 -3.47
N LEU A 218 5.84 9.04 -4.09
CA LEU A 218 5.54 7.64 -3.80
C LEU A 218 5.72 7.33 -2.30
N ALA A 219 6.85 7.75 -1.72
CA ALA A 219 7.14 7.53 -0.30
C ALA A 219 6.05 8.12 0.62
N ARG A 220 5.55 9.31 0.27
CA ARG A 220 4.46 9.95 1.03
C ARG A 220 3.12 9.25 0.84
N MET A 221 2.83 8.72 -0.35
CA MET A 221 1.60 7.95 -0.62
C MET A 221 1.55 6.66 0.17
N ILE A 222 2.66 5.91 0.24
CA ILE A 222 2.73 4.63 0.98
C ILE A 222 3.21 4.79 2.42
N GLN A 223 3.43 6.04 2.89
CA GLN A 223 3.96 6.37 4.21
C GLN A 223 5.26 5.60 4.53
N ALA A 224 6.17 5.51 3.55
CA ALA A 224 7.40 4.76 3.68
C ALA A 224 8.30 5.35 4.77
N THR A 225 8.79 4.48 5.65
CA THR A 225 9.78 4.81 6.69
C THR A 225 11.18 4.33 6.32
N PHE A 226 11.37 3.87 5.08
CA PHE A 226 12.61 3.32 4.53
C PHE A 226 12.90 3.94 3.14
N PRO A 227 14.17 3.95 2.68
CA PRO A 227 14.52 4.44 1.35
C PRO A 227 13.92 3.58 0.24
N LEU A 228 13.43 4.21 -0.84
CA LEU A 228 12.82 3.53 -1.98
C LEU A 228 13.79 3.19 -3.12
N ASP A 229 15.10 3.41 -2.93
CA ASP A 229 16.11 3.22 -3.98
C ASP A 229 16.20 1.78 -4.51
N ASN A 230 15.82 0.81 -3.68
CA ASN A 230 15.86 -0.61 -4.02
C ASN A 230 14.48 -1.19 -4.42
N PHE A 231 13.44 -0.36 -4.45
CA PHE A 231 12.08 -0.82 -4.72
C PHE A 231 11.56 -0.22 -6.02
N VAL A 232 11.12 -1.06 -6.92
CA VAL A 232 10.67 -0.67 -8.27
C VAL A 232 9.16 -0.48 -8.38
N ALA A 233 8.39 -1.19 -7.55
CA ALA A 233 6.92 -1.10 -7.52
C ALA A 233 6.39 -1.61 -6.17
N PHE A 234 5.11 -1.40 -5.95
CA PHE A 234 4.39 -1.90 -4.78
C PHE A 234 2.97 -2.32 -5.18
N ALA A 235 2.61 -3.57 -4.85
CA ALA A 235 1.23 -4.00 -4.85
C ALA A 235 0.53 -3.44 -3.60
N TYR A 236 -0.50 -2.65 -3.82
CA TYR A 236 -1.29 -2.02 -2.76
C TYR A 236 -2.75 -2.45 -2.88
N SER A 237 -3.34 -2.87 -1.79
CA SER A 237 -4.74 -3.26 -1.72
C SER A 237 -5.48 -2.34 -0.76
N THR A 238 -6.67 -1.91 -1.16
CA THR A 238 -7.56 -1.14 -0.29
C THR A 238 -8.51 -2.08 0.45
N TYR A 239 -8.93 -1.67 1.64
CA TYR A 239 -9.72 -2.48 2.55
C TYR A 239 -10.97 -1.73 3.02
N GLU A 240 -12.01 -2.47 3.38
CA GLU A 240 -13.17 -1.96 4.09
C GLU A 240 -12.87 -1.82 5.59
N ALA A 241 -13.52 -0.87 6.26
CA ALA A 241 -13.42 -0.75 7.72
C ALA A 241 -14.13 -1.93 8.41
N GLY A 242 -13.53 -2.44 9.48
CA GLY A 242 -14.11 -3.48 10.30
C GLY A 242 -13.09 -4.47 10.84
N ASP A 243 -13.58 -5.51 11.51
CA ASP A 243 -12.74 -6.58 12.08
C ASP A 243 -12.17 -7.55 11.03
N GLY A 244 -12.54 -7.37 9.74
CA GLY A 244 -12.08 -8.15 8.60
C GLY A 244 -11.21 -7.34 7.67
N TYR A 245 -10.26 -8.00 7.02
CA TYR A 245 -9.45 -7.41 5.94
C TYR A 245 -10.13 -7.67 4.59
N ASP A 246 -11.39 -7.21 4.47
CA ASP A 246 -12.13 -7.35 3.24
C ASP A 246 -11.60 -6.40 2.18
N LEU A 247 -11.02 -6.97 1.14
CA LEU A 247 -10.44 -6.23 0.02
C LEU A 247 -11.53 -5.48 -0.76
N THR A 248 -11.26 -4.22 -1.07
CA THR A 248 -12.17 -3.37 -1.84
C THR A 248 -11.67 -3.07 -3.23
N GLY A 249 -10.35 -2.97 -3.40
CA GLY A 249 -9.73 -2.69 -4.69
C GLY A 249 -8.25 -3.03 -4.73
N TYR A 250 -7.70 -3.02 -5.94
CA TYR A 250 -6.30 -3.35 -6.21
C TYR A 250 -5.57 -2.21 -6.89
N ARG A 251 -4.37 -1.92 -6.43
CA ARG A 251 -3.49 -0.86 -6.92
C ARG A 251 -2.08 -1.41 -7.14
N ILE A 252 -1.40 -0.90 -8.15
CA ILE A 252 0.06 -1.01 -8.30
C ILE A 252 0.61 0.41 -8.30
N MET A 253 1.61 0.69 -7.51
CA MET A 253 2.31 1.96 -7.48
C MET A 253 3.71 1.75 -8.06
N LEU A 254 4.04 2.41 -9.19
CA LEU A 254 5.31 2.27 -9.86
C LEU A 254 6.30 3.34 -9.40
N ASN A 255 7.47 2.92 -8.93
CA ASN A 255 8.62 3.80 -8.77
C ASN A 255 9.32 3.98 -10.12
N TRP A 256 8.81 4.91 -10.94
CA TRP A 256 9.27 5.04 -12.31
C TRP A 256 10.74 5.43 -12.42
N GLU A 257 11.30 6.11 -11.42
CA GLU A 257 12.74 6.45 -11.39
C GLU A 257 13.63 5.20 -11.46
N GLN A 258 13.18 4.07 -10.91
CA GLN A 258 13.91 2.80 -10.92
C GLN A 258 13.63 1.95 -12.17
N ILE A 259 12.55 2.25 -12.90
CA ILE A 259 12.11 1.48 -14.08
C ILE A 259 12.57 2.14 -15.38
N GLN A 260 12.63 3.46 -15.42
CA GLN A 260 12.95 4.21 -16.65
C GLN A 260 14.25 3.73 -17.30
N GLY A 261 14.23 3.60 -18.63
CA GLY A 261 15.38 3.12 -19.40
C GLY A 261 15.57 1.60 -19.43
N ARG A 262 14.71 0.84 -18.74
CA ARG A 262 14.63 -0.62 -18.87
C ARG A 262 13.77 -1.00 -20.06
N ASP A 263 13.92 -2.24 -20.53
CA ASP A 263 13.13 -2.77 -21.65
C ASP A 263 11.72 -3.26 -21.23
N ASP A 264 10.89 -3.55 -22.23
CA ASP A 264 9.52 -4.03 -22.02
C ASP A 264 9.48 -5.38 -21.29
N ALA A 265 10.49 -6.22 -21.42
CA ALA A 265 10.56 -7.50 -20.74
C ALA A 265 10.75 -7.32 -19.23
N TYR A 266 11.60 -6.38 -18.84
CA TYR A 266 11.79 -6.01 -17.45
C TYR A 266 10.51 -5.40 -16.86
N LEU A 267 9.89 -4.44 -17.56
CA LEU A 267 8.62 -3.84 -17.11
C LEU A 267 7.51 -4.90 -16.95
N ARG A 268 7.41 -5.84 -17.90
CA ARG A 268 6.46 -6.95 -17.80
C ARG A 268 6.74 -7.83 -16.59
N SER A 269 8.01 -8.15 -16.31
CA SER A 269 8.40 -8.93 -15.13
C SER A 269 8.01 -8.21 -13.83
N VAL A 270 8.29 -6.91 -13.70
CA VAL A 270 7.87 -6.11 -12.54
C VAL A 270 6.35 -6.14 -12.37
N LEU A 271 5.60 -5.89 -13.45
CA LEU A 271 4.14 -5.92 -13.38
C LEU A 271 3.60 -7.31 -13.05
N ALA A 272 4.19 -8.39 -13.57
CA ALA A 272 3.77 -9.76 -13.25
C ALA A 272 4.05 -10.11 -11.78
N HIS A 273 5.15 -9.63 -11.22
CA HIS A 273 5.49 -9.77 -9.80
C HIS A 273 4.41 -9.11 -8.92
N GLU A 274 4.12 -7.83 -9.15
CA GLU A 274 3.12 -7.09 -8.38
C GLU A 274 1.70 -7.65 -8.56
N LEU A 275 1.37 -8.07 -9.77
CA LEU A 275 0.08 -8.70 -10.05
C LEU A 275 -0.09 -10.03 -9.33
N LEU A 276 0.99 -10.78 -9.11
CA LEU A 276 0.88 -12.01 -8.33
C LEU A 276 0.60 -11.72 -6.85
N HIS A 277 1.23 -10.71 -6.26
CA HIS A 277 0.87 -10.28 -4.91
C HIS A 277 -0.61 -9.90 -4.81
N ILE A 278 -1.13 -9.17 -5.80
CA ILE A 278 -2.57 -8.84 -5.88
C ILE A 278 -3.42 -10.12 -6.00
N ALA A 279 -3.05 -11.04 -6.87
CA ALA A 279 -3.80 -12.29 -7.12
C ALA A 279 -3.81 -13.22 -5.89
N THR A 280 -2.75 -13.21 -5.11
CA THR A 280 -2.63 -14.03 -3.89
C THR A 280 -3.21 -13.36 -2.65
N ARG A 281 -3.35 -12.03 -2.64
CA ARG A 281 -3.78 -11.25 -1.46
C ARG A 281 -5.04 -11.77 -0.77
N PRO A 282 -6.11 -12.17 -1.49
CA PRO A 282 -7.33 -12.71 -0.84
C PRO A 282 -7.12 -14.00 -0.06
N VAL A 283 -5.99 -14.67 -0.26
CA VAL A 283 -5.66 -15.98 0.33
C VAL A 283 -4.34 -15.96 1.10
N THR A 284 -3.70 -14.80 1.26
CA THR A 284 -2.46 -14.62 2.04
C THR A 284 -2.83 -14.34 3.50
N GLY A 285 -2.47 -15.26 4.38
CA GLY A 285 -2.67 -15.11 5.81
C GLY A 285 -1.37 -14.70 6.54
N PRO A 286 -1.46 -14.39 7.84
CA PRO A 286 -0.37 -13.77 8.61
C PRO A 286 0.86 -14.67 8.83
N PHE A 287 0.80 -15.94 8.46
CA PHE A 287 1.89 -16.91 8.61
C PHE A 287 2.50 -17.36 7.29
N VAL A 288 2.15 -16.72 6.18
CA VAL A 288 2.88 -16.90 4.92
C VAL A 288 4.19 -16.12 5.06
N PRO A 289 5.36 -16.79 5.05
CA PRO A 289 6.63 -16.08 5.19
C PRO A 289 6.96 -15.33 3.90
N THR A 290 7.74 -14.25 4.01
CA THR A 290 8.12 -13.41 2.88
C THR A 290 8.80 -14.21 1.77
N PHE A 291 9.66 -15.18 2.09
CA PHE A 291 10.31 -16.00 1.04
C PHE A 291 9.33 -16.84 0.22
N VAL A 292 8.16 -17.18 0.76
CA VAL A 292 7.11 -17.89 0.02
C VAL A 292 6.31 -16.93 -0.85
N GLU A 293 6.01 -15.72 -0.34
CA GLU A 293 5.32 -14.69 -1.11
C GLU A 293 6.18 -14.19 -2.27
N GLU A 294 7.37 -13.72 -1.96
CA GLU A 294 8.31 -13.17 -2.94
C GLU A 294 8.84 -14.25 -3.89
N GLY A 295 9.14 -15.44 -3.36
CA GLY A 295 9.59 -16.55 -4.16
C GLY A 295 8.57 -17.00 -5.21
N LEU A 296 7.29 -17.05 -4.85
CA LEU A 296 6.22 -17.35 -5.81
C LEU A 296 6.03 -16.21 -6.81
N ALA A 297 6.14 -14.94 -6.38
CA ALA A 297 6.05 -13.79 -7.25
C ALA A 297 7.18 -13.76 -8.28
N GLU A 298 8.42 -13.98 -7.84
CA GLU A 298 9.59 -14.11 -8.72
C GLU A 298 9.49 -15.32 -9.65
N HIS A 299 9.05 -16.48 -9.16
CA HIS A 299 8.87 -17.68 -9.95
C HIS A 299 7.95 -17.45 -11.17
N VAL A 300 6.83 -16.79 -10.93
CA VAL A 300 5.88 -16.43 -12.00
C VAL A 300 6.43 -15.31 -12.87
N ALA A 301 6.97 -14.25 -12.28
CA ALA A 301 7.49 -13.08 -13.00
C ALA A 301 8.69 -13.39 -13.89
N GLN A 302 9.57 -14.28 -13.45
CA GLN A 302 10.81 -14.66 -14.15
C GLN A 302 10.67 -15.94 -15.00
N ALA A 303 9.46 -16.48 -15.19
CA ALA A 303 9.24 -17.77 -15.85
C ALA A 303 9.84 -17.86 -17.28
N GLU A 304 9.94 -16.74 -17.99
CA GLU A 304 10.50 -16.66 -19.34
C GLU A 304 12.00 -16.27 -19.36
N ASN A 305 12.61 -16.00 -18.20
CA ASN A 305 14.02 -15.60 -18.08
C ASN A 305 14.90 -16.85 -17.80
N SER A 306 15.68 -17.29 -18.79
CA SER A 306 16.56 -18.44 -18.66
C SER A 306 17.77 -18.21 -17.74
N ALA A 307 18.11 -16.96 -17.43
CA ALA A 307 19.24 -16.58 -16.57
C ALA A 307 18.78 -16.13 -15.17
N ARG A 308 17.56 -16.44 -14.78
CA ARG A 308 16.92 -15.92 -13.56
C ARG A 308 17.64 -16.24 -12.24
N LEU A 309 18.43 -17.32 -12.20
CA LEU A 309 19.22 -17.72 -11.03
C LEU A 309 20.72 -17.44 -11.14
N SER A 310 21.17 -16.74 -12.22
CA SER A 310 22.61 -16.53 -12.45
C SER A 310 23.32 -15.79 -11.30
N PHE A 311 22.64 -14.88 -10.61
CA PHE A 311 23.20 -14.21 -9.44
C PHE A 311 23.42 -15.20 -8.29
N LEU A 312 22.47 -16.09 -8.00
CA LEU A 312 22.58 -17.09 -6.95
C LEU A 312 23.70 -18.11 -7.28
N GLU A 313 23.83 -18.50 -8.54
CA GLU A 313 24.93 -19.35 -9.03
C GLU A 313 26.30 -18.69 -8.76
N ASP A 314 26.43 -17.37 -8.98
CA ASP A 314 27.64 -16.62 -8.67
C ASP A 314 27.91 -16.53 -7.16
N GLU A 315 26.86 -16.38 -6.33
CA GLU A 315 26.98 -16.38 -4.87
C GLU A 315 27.46 -17.74 -4.33
N VAL A 316 26.92 -18.85 -4.89
CA VAL A 316 27.36 -20.21 -4.57
C VAL A 316 28.83 -20.40 -4.95
N ALA A 317 29.20 -20.02 -6.19
CA ALA A 317 30.59 -20.13 -6.67
C ALA A 317 31.57 -19.31 -5.82
N ALA A 318 31.11 -18.21 -5.25
CA ALA A 318 31.89 -17.35 -4.35
C ALA A 318 31.90 -17.83 -2.88
N GLY A 319 31.17 -18.90 -2.55
CA GLY A 319 31.06 -19.44 -1.19
C GLY A 319 30.28 -18.55 -0.20
N ARG A 320 29.33 -17.76 -0.71
CA ARG A 320 28.49 -16.85 0.11
C ARG A 320 27.07 -17.38 0.35
N PHE A 321 26.70 -18.49 -0.26
CA PHE A 321 25.44 -19.18 0.00
C PHE A 321 25.56 -20.01 1.28
N ASP A 322 24.67 -19.83 2.23
CA ASP A 322 24.70 -20.49 3.55
C ASP A 322 23.81 -21.74 3.63
N GLY A 323 22.91 -21.95 2.67
CA GLY A 323 22.00 -23.08 2.62
C GLY A 323 20.77 -22.98 3.54
N GLU A 324 20.53 -21.80 4.12
CA GLU A 324 19.33 -21.51 4.91
C GLU A 324 18.28 -20.77 4.05
N LEU A 325 16.99 -21.05 4.26
CA LEU A 325 15.91 -20.28 3.63
C LEU A 325 15.85 -18.89 4.21
N PRO A 326 15.68 -17.83 3.40
CA PRO A 326 15.73 -16.45 3.87
C PRO A 326 14.59 -16.13 4.85
N ARG A 327 14.90 -15.29 5.83
CA ARG A 327 13.95 -14.85 6.87
C ARG A 327 13.28 -13.55 6.44
N ASP A 328 12.08 -13.29 6.95
CA ASP A 328 11.30 -12.10 6.57
C ASP A 328 12.07 -10.78 6.66
N PHE A 329 12.90 -10.59 7.70
CA PHE A 329 13.65 -9.35 7.87
C PHE A 329 14.77 -9.16 6.82
N GLU A 330 15.27 -10.22 6.18
CA GLU A 330 16.35 -10.17 5.19
C GLU A 330 15.90 -9.56 3.86
N PHE A 331 14.59 -9.54 3.62
CA PHE A 331 14.00 -8.82 2.49
C PHE A 331 13.94 -7.30 2.67
N LEU A 332 14.20 -6.80 3.88
CA LEU A 332 14.07 -5.38 4.25
C LEU A 332 15.35 -4.79 4.83
N THR A 333 16.36 -5.59 5.14
CA THR A 333 17.58 -5.18 5.83
C THR A 333 18.85 -5.60 5.07
N GLY A 334 19.90 -4.83 5.25
CA GLY A 334 21.14 -5.01 4.50
C GLY A 334 21.30 -4.01 3.37
N ASP A 335 22.29 -4.23 2.51
CA ASP A 335 22.42 -3.45 1.28
C ASP A 335 21.56 -4.06 0.14
N GLY A 336 21.52 -3.37 -1.01
CA GLY A 336 20.72 -3.84 -2.14
C GLY A 336 21.11 -5.25 -2.65
N THR A 337 22.36 -5.67 -2.44
CA THR A 337 22.84 -7.02 -2.81
C THR A 337 22.31 -8.07 -1.86
N ASP A 338 22.28 -7.77 -0.55
CA ASP A 338 21.75 -8.68 0.46
C ASP A 338 20.24 -8.90 0.25
N ILE A 339 19.50 -7.81 0.05
CA ILE A 339 18.07 -7.87 -0.26
C ILE A 339 17.83 -8.69 -1.52
N TYR A 340 18.57 -8.41 -2.61
CA TYR A 340 18.43 -9.13 -3.87
C TYR A 340 18.75 -10.62 -3.74
N ARG A 341 19.71 -11.00 -2.88
CA ARG A 341 20.01 -12.40 -2.56
C ARG A 341 18.80 -13.12 -1.98
N SER A 342 18.10 -12.49 -1.01
CA SER A 342 16.89 -13.07 -0.40
C SER A 342 15.79 -13.32 -1.43
N TYR A 343 15.60 -12.40 -2.39
CA TYR A 343 14.67 -12.60 -3.51
C TYR A 343 15.07 -13.77 -4.39
N GLN A 344 16.37 -13.92 -4.71
CA GLN A 344 16.88 -15.01 -5.53
C GLN A 344 16.79 -16.37 -4.82
N GLU A 345 17.02 -16.42 -3.52
CA GLU A 345 16.84 -17.63 -2.70
C GLU A 345 15.37 -18.02 -2.59
N GLY A 346 14.46 -17.03 -2.44
CA GLY A 346 13.02 -17.25 -2.49
C GLY A 346 12.56 -17.82 -3.84
N LEU A 347 13.03 -17.23 -4.95
CA LEU A 347 12.81 -17.74 -6.31
C LEU A 347 13.28 -19.18 -6.46
N ALA A 348 14.52 -19.47 -6.05
CA ALA A 348 15.10 -20.81 -6.13
C ALA A 348 14.30 -21.82 -5.30
N ALA A 349 13.77 -21.42 -4.14
CA ALA A 349 12.94 -22.31 -3.32
C ALA A 349 11.58 -22.62 -3.99
N ALA A 350 10.97 -21.62 -4.64
CA ALA A 350 9.73 -21.82 -5.40
C ALA A 350 9.97 -22.69 -6.66
N ASP A 351 11.05 -22.44 -7.39
CA ASP A 351 11.49 -23.24 -8.54
C ASP A 351 11.72 -24.71 -8.14
N PHE A 352 12.52 -24.93 -7.10
CA PHE A 352 12.78 -26.28 -6.57
C PHE A 352 11.47 -27.00 -6.18
N PHE A 353 10.56 -26.29 -5.52
CA PHE A 353 9.27 -26.87 -5.17
C PHE A 353 8.47 -27.25 -6.42
N ALA A 354 8.37 -26.33 -7.40
CA ALA A 354 7.61 -26.52 -8.63
C ALA A 354 8.18 -27.68 -9.47
N GLU A 355 9.49 -27.73 -9.65
CA GLU A 355 10.19 -28.79 -10.40
C GLU A 355 10.02 -30.16 -9.74
N ARG A 356 10.19 -30.24 -8.43
CA ARG A 356 10.17 -31.51 -7.70
C ARG A 356 8.75 -32.06 -7.46
N PHE A 357 7.78 -31.17 -7.22
CA PHE A 357 6.43 -31.55 -6.78
C PHE A 357 5.32 -31.10 -7.74
N GLY A 358 5.60 -30.18 -8.63
CA GLY A 358 4.68 -29.62 -9.62
C GLY A 358 3.94 -28.36 -9.16
N GLU A 359 3.67 -27.47 -10.09
CA GLU A 359 3.00 -26.16 -9.94
C GLU A 359 1.70 -26.22 -9.11
N ARG A 360 0.85 -27.22 -9.39
CA ARG A 360 -0.41 -27.39 -8.66
C ARG A 360 -0.22 -27.66 -7.17
N ARG A 361 0.92 -28.25 -6.79
CA ARG A 361 1.22 -28.47 -5.36
C ARG A 361 1.83 -27.23 -4.75
N LEU A 362 2.59 -26.45 -5.51
CA LEU A 362 3.10 -25.13 -5.05
C LEU A 362 1.92 -24.21 -4.70
N ALA A 363 0.97 -24.03 -5.61
CA ALA A 363 -0.24 -23.25 -5.32
C ALA A 363 -1.03 -23.80 -4.11
N ARG A 364 -1.15 -25.14 -3.98
CA ARG A 364 -1.83 -25.76 -2.83
C ARG A 364 -1.07 -25.56 -1.51
N PHE A 365 0.25 -25.56 -1.57
CA PHE A 365 1.11 -25.26 -0.42
C PHE A 365 0.88 -23.82 0.06
N TYR A 366 0.92 -22.86 -0.84
CA TYR A 366 0.62 -21.46 -0.56
C TYR A 366 -0.77 -21.29 0.09
N LEU A 367 -1.81 -21.86 -0.53
CA LEU A 367 -3.18 -21.84 -0.01
C LEU A 367 -3.33 -22.46 1.40
N ARG A 368 -2.50 -23.45 1.73
CA ARG A 368 -2.52 -24.05 3.07
C ARG A 368 -1.90 -23.15 4.11
N LEU A 369 -0.82 -22.44 3.77
CA LEU A 369 -0.19 -21.45 4.61
C LEU A 369 -1.12 -20.25 4.82
N GLY A 370 -1.70 -19.73 3.76
CA GLY A 370 -2.58 -18.56 3.83
C GLY A 370 -3.87 -18.77 4.65
N ARG A 371 -4.29 -20.02 4.83
CA ARG A 371 -5.46 -20.37 5.68
C ARG A 371 -5.15 -20.51 7.17
N VAL A 372 -3.89 -20.35 7.56
CA VAL A 372 -3.52 -20.39 8.97
C VAL A 372 -3.87 -19.04 9.58
N GLU A 373 -4.93 -19.04 10.37
CA GLU A 373 -5.32 -17.92 11.22
C GLU A 373 -4.41 -17.85 12.46
N PHE A 374 -4.71 -16.96 13.40
CA PHE A 374 -3.94 -16.80 14.64
C PHE A 374 -3.79 -18.13 15.39
N ALA A 375 -2.65 -18.80 15.22
CA ALA A 375 -2.32 -20.08 15.81
C ALA A 375 -0.93 -20.02 16.47
N PRO A 376 -0.69 -20.76 17.57
CA PRO A 376 0.65 -20.85 18.17
C PRO A 376 1.65 -21.48 17.19
N GLY A 377 2.85 -20.96 17.16
CA GLY A 377 3.97 -21.49 16.35
C GLY A 377 4.75 -20.40 15.64
N THR A 378 5.92 -20.76 15.16
CA THR A 378 6.75 -19.92 14.30
C THR A 378 6.38 -20.09 12.83
N SER A 379 6.82 -19.19 11.95
CA SER A 379 6.66 -19.33 10.50
C SER A 379 7.21 -20.68 10.01
N ALA A 380 8.42 -21.09 10.45
CA ALA A 380 9.01 -22.40 10.12
C ALA A 380 8.14 -23.58 10.55
N TYR A 381 7.47 -23.51 11.71
CA TYR A 381 6.52 -24.54 12.15
C TYR A 381 5.33 -24.64 11.18
N HIS A 382 4.73 -23.52 10.81
CA HIS A 382 3.57 -23.50 9.90
C HIS A 382 3.94 -23.93 8.50
N VAL A 383 5.11 -23.52 8.00
CA VAL A 383 5.69 -24.01 6.71
C VAL A 383 5.88 -25.52 6.76
N GLY A 384 6.52 -26.06 7.81
CA GLY A 384 6.72 -27.50 7.98
C GLY A 384 5.40 -28.28 7.99
N ARG A 385 4.37 -27.78 8.66
CA ARG A 385 3.02 -28.41 8.66
C ARG A 385 2.35 -28.36 7.30
N ALA A 386 2.53 -27.27 6.55
CA ALA A 386 1.99 -27.16 5.20
C ALA A 386 2.73 -28.11 4.23
N LEU A 387 4.05 -28.22 4.34
CA LEU A 387 4.88 -29.17 3.58
C LEU A 387 4.47 -30.63 3.85
N GLU A 388 4.35 -31.02 5.12
CA GLU A 388 3.91 -32.38 5.50
C GLU A 388 2.58 -32.75 4.83
N ARG A 389 1.61 -31.84 4.86
CA ARG A 389 0.25 -32.06 4.32
C ARG A 389 0.18 -31.99 2.79
N THR A 390 1.17 -31.35 2.13
CA THR A 390 1.14 -31.13 0.69
C THR A 390 2.03 -32.11 -0.05
N VAL A 391 3.24 -32.37 0.49
CA VAL A 391 4.27 -33.15 -0.19
C VAL A 391 4.91 -34.23 0.68
N GLY A 392 4.51 -34.34 1.96
CA GLY A 392 5.02 -35.35 2.90
C GLY A 392 6.45 -35.07 3.39
N SER A 393 6.91 -33.81 3.33
CA SER A 393 8.21 -33.38 3.84
C SER A 393 8.03 -32.48 5.07
N ASN A 394 9.02 -32.41 5.97
CA ASN A 394 9.09 -31.39 7.01
C ASN A 394 9.99 -30.21 6.56
N TYR A 395 10.07 -29.16 7.37
CA TYR A 395 10.84 -27.95 7.07
C TYR A 395 12.32 -28.27 6.82
N ASP A 396 13.00 -28.92 7.76
CA ASP A 396 14.44 -29.20 7.71
C ASP A 396 14.83 -30.09 6.51
N ASN A 397 13.98 -31.07 6.15
CA ASN A 397 14.21 -31.92 5.00
C ASN A 397 13.99 -31.17 3.69
N PHE A 398 13.05 -30.26 3.65
CA PHE A 398 12.81 -29.42 2.47
C PHE A 398 13.98 -28.45 2.26
N GLU A 399 14.36 -27.71 3.30
CA GLU A 399 15.47 -26.75 3.28
C GLU A 399 16.78 -27.41 2.84
N ARG A 400 17.13 -28.55 3.45
CA ARG A 400 18.33 -29.31 3.06
C ARG A 400 18.27 -29.76 1.60
N ALA A 401 17.16 -30.33 1.15
CA ALA A 401 17.03 -30.83 -0.22
C ALA A 401 17.03 -29.70 -1.26
N TRP A 402 16.53 -28.51 -0.89
CA TRP A 402 16.63 -27.28 -1.67
C TRP A 402 18.10 -26.81 -1.74
N ALA A 403 18.76 -26.68 -0.59
CA ALA A 403 20.16 -26.24 -0.53
C ALA A 403 21.08 -27.18 -1.35
N ASP A 404 20.92 -28.51 -1.20
CA ASP A 404 21.66 -29.51 -1.99
C ASP A 404 21.46 -29.31 -3.50
N SER A 405 20.19 -28.94 -3.93
CA SER A 405 19.91 -28.77 -5.36
C SER A 405 20.50 -27.50 -5.98
N ILE A 406 20.93 -26.54 -5.16
CA ILE A 406 21.56 -25.31 -5.62
C ILE A 406 23.06 -25.49 -5.81
N VAL A 407 23.69 -26.34 -4.99
CA VAL A 407 25.15 -26.56 -5.02
C VAL A 407 25.57 -27.73 -5.93
N ASP A 408 24.63 -28.60 -6.33
CA ASP A 408 24.86 -29.71 -7.27
C ASP A 408 24.81 -29.23 -8.74
#